data_8983d3739dc301c001411c599d161fec
#
_entry.id   8983d3739dc301c001411c599d161fec
#
_cell.length_a   1.000
_cell.length_b   1.000
_cell.length_c   1.000
_cell.angle_alpha   90.00
_cell.angle_beta   90.00
_cell.angle_gamma   90.00
#
_symmetry.space_group_name_H-M   'P 1'
#
loop_
_entity.id
_entity.type
_entity.pdbx_description
1 polymer ?
#
loop_
_entity_poly.entity_id
_entity_poly.type
_entity_poly.pdbx_seq_one_letter_code
_entity_poly.pdbx_strand_id
1 'polypeptide(L)'
;MRIELSDIRLSFASGIDVLDDLSYSAEFQALAVIGPSGGGKSTLLRVVAGLIRPSAGSFRLDGTPVEWSGRGLQAYQRTIGFVFQSRGLFPHLTAIENITLPLIHVFGQSREQAEDTAHHYLRRFSLENDGHKYPVELSGGQQQRIAIARAVAVRPRLLLLDEPTSALDPELTAEVLDMIAELKADGLHLILVTHEMGFAHRSCDQVLFLADGRAVESGPADRLFAHPETPELKAFLDKILEWSV
;
A
#
# COMPACT_ATOMS: atom_id res chain seq x y z
N MET A 1 -0.19 -9.33 -11.96
CA MET A 1 -1.56 -8.84 -11.65
C MET A 1 -1.89 -7.70 -12.59
N ARG A 2 -3.12 -7.59 -13.04
CA ARG A 2 -3.57 -6.49 -13.91
C ARG A 2 -4.60 -5.62 -13.18
N ILE A 3 -4.38 -4.31 -13.17
CA ILE A 3 -5.33 -3.30 -12.67
C ILE A 3 -5.92 -2.53 -13.85
N GLU A 4 -7.23 -2.23 -13.79
CA GLU A 4 -7.92 -1.40 -14.79
C GLU A 4 -8.85 -0.43 -14.06
N LEU A 5 -8.55 0.84 -14.16
CA LEU A 5 -9.35 1.96 -13.66
C LEU A 5 -9.86 2.74 -14.87
N SER A 6 -11.15 2.97 -14.96
CA SER A 6 -11.77 3.72 -16.08
C SER A 6 -12.65 4.81 -15.52
N ASP A 7 -12.29 6.04 -15.83
CA ASP A 7 -13.04 7.28 -15.55
C ASP A 7 -13.42 7.42 -14.06
N ILE A 8 -12.50 7.01 -13.17
CA ILE A 8 -12.73 7.07 -11.74
C ILE A 8 -12.85 8.52 -11.28
N ARG A 9 -13.98 8.83 -10.66
CA ARG A 9 -14.20 10.12 -9.99
C ARG A 9 -14.56 9.93 -8.53
N LEU A 10 -14.05 10.81 -7.70
CA LEU A 10 -14.38 10.84 -6.27
C LEU A 10 -14.33 12.26 -5.75
N SER A 11 -15.47 12.74 -5.24
CA SER A 11 -15.59 14.02 -4.55
C SER A 11 -15.99 13.79 -3.10
N PHE A 12 -15.45 14.54 -2.19
CA PHE A 12 -15.95 14.61 -0.81
C PHE A 12 -17.01 15.71 -0.66
N ALA A 13 -17.67 15.74 0.51
CA ALA A 13 -18.77 16.67 0.80
C ALA A 13 -18.43 18.17 0.59
N SER A 14 -17.15 18.54 0.47
CA SER A 14 -16.67 19.88 0.13
C SER A 14 -16.88 20.27 -1.34
N GLY A 15 -17.34 19.34 -2.19
CA GLY A 15 -17.48 19.58 -3.64
C GLY A 15 -16.16 19.62 -4.40
N ILE A 16 -15.03 19.27 -3.75
CA ILE A 16 -13.72 19.21 -4.41
C ILE A 16 -13.51 17.77 -4.88
N ASP A 17 -13.20 17.61 -6.17
CA ASP A 17 -12.81 16.34 -6.75
C ASP A 17 -11.40 15.98 -6.30
N VAL A 18 -11.27 14.83 -5.61
CA VAL A 18 -9.99 14.30 -5.16
C VAL A 18 -9.43 13.31 -6.17
N LEU A 19 -10.31 12.61 -6.89
CA LEU A 19 -9.96 11.86 -8.11
C LEU A 19 -10.87 12.40 -9.23
N ASP A 20 -10.25 12.82 -10.33
CA ASP A 20 -10.93 13.47 -11.43
C ASP A 20 -10.59 12.78 -12.75
N ASP A 21 -11.56 12.00 -13.24
CA ASP A 21 -11.49 11.30 -14.54
C ASP A 21 -10.23 10.39 -14.67
N LEU A 22 -9.86 9.74 -13.57
CA LEU A 22 -8.67 8.94 -13.49
C LEU A 22 -8.86 7.62 -14.25
N SER A 23 -8.11 7.46 -15.34
CA SER A 23 -8.05 6.23 -16.11
C SER A 23 -6.62 5.70 -16.13
N TYR A 24 -6.44 4.41 -15.80
CA TYR A 24 -5.14 3.75 -15.73
C TYR A 24 -5.30 2.25 -15.93
N SER A 25 -4.41 1.65 -16.71
CA SER A 25 -4.34 0.20 -16.88
C SER A 25 -2.90 -0.26 -17.00
N ALA A 26 -2.50 -1.25 -16.21
CA ALA A 26 -1.20 -1.88 -16.30
C ALA A 26 -1.20 -3.32 -15.75
N GLU A 27 -0.24 -4.10 -16.22
CA GLU A 27 0.19 -5.34 -15.57
C GLU A 27 1.43 -5.05 -14.73
N PHE A 28 1.46 -5.57 -13.50
CA PHE A 28 2.55 -5.32 -12.55
C PHE A 28 2.70 -6.45 -11.55
N GLN A 29 3.88 -6.60 -10.99
CA GLN A 29 4.11 -7.23 -9.70
C GLN A 29 4.21 -6.17 -8.60
N ALA A 30 4.92 -5.07 -8.85
CA ALA A 30 5.01 -3.93 -7.94
C ALA A 30 4.74 -2.62 -8.71
N LEU A 31 3.73 -1.88 -8.25
CA LEU A 31 3.36 -0.57 -8.79
C LEU A 31 3.67 0.51 -7.76
N ALA A 32 4.51 1.49 -8.10
CA ALA A 32 4.66 2.70 -7.31
C ALA A 32 3.65 3.77 -7.76
N VAL A 33 2.96 4.38 -6.80
CA VAL A 33 2.15 5.59 -7.02
C VAL A 33 2.89 6.77 -6.40
N ILE A 34 3.38 7.65 -7.25
CA ILE A 34 4.15 8.83 -6.86
C ILE A 34 3.42 10.12 -7.22
N GLY A 35 3.84 11.26 -6.67
CA GLY A 35 3.26 12.57 -6.97
C GLY A 35 3.21 13.50 -5.76
N PRO A 36 2.77 14.74 -5.94
CA PRO A 36 2.73 15.75 -4.88
C PRO A 36 1.77 15.35 -3.74
N SER A 37 2.01 15.92 -2.55
CA SER A 37 1.08 15.80 -1.42
C SER A 37 -0.28 16.39 -1.81
N GLY A 38 -1.36 15.73 -1.39
CA GLY A 38 -2.72 16.12 -1.78
C GLY A 38 -3.16 15.68 -3.18
N GLY A 39 -2.27 15.08 -4.00
CA GLY A 39 -2.59 14.65 -5.37
C GLY A 39 -3.55 13.46 -5.52
N GLY A 40 -4.12 12.94 -4.40
CA GLY A 40 -5.12 11.85 -4.46
C GLY A 40 -4.57 10.43 -4.24
N LYS A 41 -3.25 10.25 -4.03
CA LYS A 41 -2.58 8.94 -3.93
C LYS A 41 -3.19 8.00 -2.88
N SER A 42 -3.30 8.45 -1.64
CA SER A 42 -3.90 7.65 -0.54
C SER A 42 -5.38 7.38 -0.78
N THR A 43 -6.07 8.30 -1.45
CA THR A 43 -7.48 8.13 -1.84
C THR A 43 -7.61 7.05 -2.92
N LEU A 44 -6.73 7.05 -3.91
CA LEU A 44 -6.66 5.99 -4.92
C LEU A 44 -6.43 4.62 -4.26
N LEU A 45 -5.47 4.52 -3.33
CA LEU A 45 -5.24 3.27 -2.60
C LEU A 45 -6.50 2.79 -1.86
N ARG A 46 -7.23 3.70 -1.23
CA ARG A 46 -8.48 3.35 -0.52
C ARG A 46 -9.60 2.92 -1.48
N VAL A 47 -9.66 3.48 -2.67
CA VAL A 47 -10.56 3.00 -3.74
C VAL A 47 -10.13 1.59 -4.16
N VAL A 48 -8.85 1.37 -4.43
CA VAL A 48 -8.33 0.04 -4.80
C VAL A 48 -8.55 -0.98 -3.68
N ALA A 49 -8.48 -0.58 -2.42
CA ALA A 49 -8.77 -1.45 -1.27
C ALA A 49 -10.27 -1.79 -1.11
N GLY A 50 -11.16 -1.14 -1.86
CA GLY A 50 -12.60 -1.25 -1.64
C GLY A 50 -13.09 -0.55 -0.36
N LEU A 51 -12.29 0.36 0.21
CA LEU A 51 -12.64 1.11 1.42
C LEU A 51 -13.47 2.36 1.11
N ILE A 52 -13.30 2.93 -0.08
CA ILE A 52 -14.06 4.08 -0.56
C ILE A 52 -14.61 3.73 -1.94
N ARG A 53 -15.92 3.83 -2.09
CA ARG A 53 -16.57 3.66 -3.39
C ARG A 53 -16.42 4.94 -4.19
N PRO A 54 -15.92 4.89 -5.45
CA PRO A 54 -15.90 6.06 -6.33
C PRO A 54 -17.33 6.51 -6.66
N SER A 55 -17.48 7.80 -6.93
CA SER A 55 -18.76 8.39 -7.33
C SER A 55 -19.13 8.06 -8.77
N ALA A 56 -18.13 7.81 -9.63
CA ALA A 56 -18.31 7.37 -11.02
C ALA A 56 -17.10 6.52 -11.45
N GLY A 57 -17.23 5.87 -12.61
CA GLY A 57 -16.21 5.03 -13.20
C GLY A 57 -16.31 3.57 -12.83
N SER A 58 -15.35 2.78 -13.29
CA SER A 58 -15.28 1.34 -13.01
C SER A 58 -13.87 0.90 -12.64
N PHE A 59 -13.77 -0.12 -11.79
CA PHE A 59 -12.52 -0.72 -11.36
C PHE A 59 -12.56 -2.22 -11.54
N ARG A 60 -11.51 -2.77 -12.16
CA ARG A 60 -11.30 -4.21 -12.33
C ARG A 60 -9.92 -4.62 -11.82
N LEU A 61 -9.85 -5.80 -11.22
CA LEU A 61 -8.60 -6.45 -10.85
C LEU A 61 -8.55 -7.84 -11.50
N ASP A 62 -7.49 -8.11 -12.29
CA ASP A 62 -7.36 -9.31 -13.11
C ASP A 62 -8.61 -9.59 -13.97
N GLY A 63 -9.14 -8.53 -14.61
CA GLY A 63 -10.33 -8.60 -15.45
C GLY A 63 -11.67 -8.73 -14.71
N THR A 64 -11.63 -8.96 -13.38
CA THR A 64 -12.84 -9.11 -12.56
C THR A 64 -13.29 -7.74 -12.06
N PRO A 65 -14.53 -7.30 -12.35
CA PRO A 65 -15.04 -6.04 -11.81
C PRO A 65 -15.23 -6.12 -10.30
N VAL A 66 -14.86 -5.05 -9.61
CA VAL A 66 -15.07 -4.96 -8.16
C VAL A 66 -16.52 -4.58 -7.88
N GLU A 67 -17.21 -5.44 -7.12
CA GLU A 67 -18.55 -5.19 -6.64
C GLU A 67 -18.48 -4.28 -5.41
N TRP A 68 -19.22 -3.14 -5.43
CA TRP A 68 -19.16 -2.12 -4.39
C TRP A 68 -20.19 -2.30 -3.26
N SER A 69 -20.72 -3.49 -3.08
CA SER A 69 -21.71 -3.76 -2.03
C SER A 69 -21.78 -5.23 -1.64
N GLY A 70 -22.36 -5.48 -0.46
CA GLY A 70 -22.72 -6.81 -0.02
C GLY A 70 -21.57 -7.79 0.12
N ARG A 71 -21.85 -9.07 -0.19
CA ARG A 71 -20.87 -10.17 -0.06
C ARG A 71 -19.72 -10.07 -1.05
N GLY A 72 -19.95 -9.50 -2.24
CA GLY A 72 -18.93 -9.32 -3.26
C GLY A 72 -17.81 -8.39 -2.78
N LEU A 73 -18.16 -7.24 -2.21
CA LEU A 73 -17.17 -6.32 -1.63
C LEU A 73 -16.39 -6.96 -0.49
N GLN A 74 -17.06 -7.67 0.43
CA GLN A 74 -16.38 -8.36 1.52
C GLN A 74 -15.42 -9.45 1.03
N ALA A 75 -15.81 -10.22 0.02
CA ALA A 75 -14.96 -11.23 -0.59
C ALA A 75 -13.72 -10.59 -1.24
N TYR A 76 -13.90 -9.47 -1.94
CA TYR A 76 -12.81 -8.69 -2.51
C TYR A 76 -11.86 -8.18 -1.43
N GLN A 77 -12.37 -7.49 -0.41
CA GLN A 77 -11.57 -6.93 0.68
C GLN A 77 -10.72 -7.98 1.42
N ARG A 78 -11.22 -9.21 1.55
CA ARG A 78 -10.46 -10.33 2.14
C ARG A 78 -9.22 -10.73 1.32
N THR A 79 -9.15 -10.35 0.05
CA THR A 79 -7.98 -10.61 -0.80
C THR A 79 -6.94 -9.51 -0.75
N ILE A 80 -7.20 -8.42 -0.03
CA ILE A 80 -6.38 -7.22 0.04
C ILE A 80 -5.74 -7.12 1.42
N GLY A 81 -4.41 -6.95 1.48
CA GLY A 81 -3.71 -6.47 2.65
C GLY A 81 -3.55 -4.95 2.56
N PHE A 82 -3.80 -4.22 3.64
CA PHE A 82 -3.65 -2.77 3.66
C PHE A 82 -2.80 -2.31 4.85
N VAL A 83 -1.77 -1.51 4.56
CA VAL A 83 -0.93 -0.86 5.56
C VAL A 83 -1.17 0.64 5.46
N PHE A 84 -1.73 1.22 6.51
CA PHE A 84 -2.02 2.66 6.59
C PHE A 84 -0.76 3.46 6.96
N GLN A 85 -0.68 4.70 6.51
CA GLN A 85 0.36 5.65 6.89
C GLN A 85 0.47 5.79 8.42
N SER A 86 -0.64 5.79 9.14
CA SER A 86 -0.70 5.85 10.60
C SER A 86 -0.45 4.50 11.30
N ARG A 87 0.00 3.47 10.55
CA ARG A 87 0.20 2.07 11.01
C ARG A 87 -1.11 1.38 11.42
N GLY A 88 -2.05 2.07 12.04
CA GLY A 88 -3.38 1.57 12.39
C GLY A 88 -3.37 0.37 13.33
N LEU A 89 -2.37 0.25 14.21
CA LEU A 89 -2.36 -0.78 15.26
C LEU A 89 -3.40 -0.46 16.32
N PHE A 90 -4.03 -1.50 16.86
CA PHE A 90 -4.94 -1.37 17.99
C PHE A 90 -4.12 -1.16 19.27
N PRO A 91 -4.21 0.01 19.94
CA PRO A 91 -3.32 0.37 21.05
C PRO A 91 -3.54 -0.46 22.32
N HIS A 92 -4.71 -1.09 22.45
CA HIS A 92 -5.09 -1.94 23.58
C HIS A 92 -4.82 -3.44 23.35
N LEU A 93 -4.23 -3.80 22.20
CA LEU A 93 -3.82 -5.15 21.86
C LEU A 93 -2.29 -5.22 21.78
N THR A 94 -1.72 -6.34 22.17
CA THR A 94 -0.29 -6.63 22.00
C THR A 94 0.06 -6.80 20.51
N ALA A 95 1.34 -6.86 20.19
CA ALA A 95 1.80 -7.07 18.81
C ALA A 95 1.25 -8.37 18.22
N ILE A 96 1.32 -9.49 18.96
CA ILE A 96 0.79 -10.76 18.50
C ILE A 96 -0.73 -10.73 18.34
N GLU A 97 -1.45 -10.08 19.26
CA GLU A 97 -2.91 -9.93 19.15
C GLU A 97 -3.33 -9.06 17.96
N ASN A 98 -2.57 -8.02 17.64
CA ASN A 98 -2.78 -7.23 16.42
C ASN A 98 -2.69 -8.09 15.15
N ILE A 99 -1.78 -9.07 15.10
CA ILE A 99 -1.62 -9.97 13.95
C ILE A 99 -2.70 -11.06 13.94
N THR A 100 -3.02 -11.64 15.10
CA THR A 100 -3.96 -12.76 15.18
C THR A 100 -5.42 -12.36 15.03
N LEU A 101 -5.78 -11.11 15.38
CA LEU A 101 -7.15 -10.61 15.34
C LEU A 101 -7.86 -10.87 14.01
N PRO A 102 -7.33 -10.45 12.85
CA PRO A 102 -7.98 -10.71 11.56
C PRO A 102 -8.02 -12.20 11.21
N LEU A 103 -6.99 -12.97 11.56
CA LEU A 103 -6.93 -14.42 11.30
C LEU A 103 -8.07 -15.15 11.97
N ILE A 104 -8.34 -14.83 13.23
CA ILE A 104 -9.40 -15.48 14.02
C ILE A 104 -10.78 -14.96 13.58
N HIS A 105 -11.00 -13.65 13.59
CA HIS A 105 -12.34 -13.08 13.47
C HIS A 105 -12.82 -12.88 12.04
N VAL A 106 -11.91 -12.76 11.07
CA VAL A 106 -12.29 -12.58 9.65
C VAL A 106 -12.08 -13.87 8.85
N PHE A 107 -11.01 -14.60 9.14
CA PHE A 107 -10.65 -15.79 8.38
C PHE A 107 -11.02 -17.11 9.09
N GLY A 108 -11.50 -17.05 10.34
CA GLY A 108 -12.03 -18.20 11.07
C GLY A 108 -10.97 -19.23 11.49
N GLN A 109 -9.68 -18.84 11.58
CA GLN A 109 -8.63 -19.71 12.05
C GLN A 109 -8.81 -20.00 13.54
N SER A 110 -8.35 -21.18 13.97
CA SER A 110 -8.24 -21.47 15.41
C SER A 110 -7.20 -20.54 16.03
N ARG A 111 -7.28 -20.34 17.35
CA ARG A 111 -6.31 -19.54 18.09
C ARG A 111 -4.88 -20.03 17.88
N GLU A 112 -4.67 -21.33 17.99
CA GLU A 112 -3.39 -21.98 17.78
C GLU A 112 -2.81 -21.70 16.39
N GLN A 113 -3.62 -21.89 15.32
CA GLN A 113 -3.19 -21.59 13.94
C GLN A 113 -2.84 -20.11 13.74
N ALA A 114 -3.60 -19.21 14.34
CA ALA A 114 -3.36 -17.78 14.25
C ALA A 114 -2.08 -17.37 15.00
N GLU A 115 -1.84 -17.95 16.19
CA GLU A 115 -0.61 -17.73 16.98
C GLU A 115 0.62 -18.26 16.24
N ASP A 116 0.56 -19.47 15.66
CA ASP A 116 1.65 -20.01 14.85
C ASP A 116 1.99 -19.12 13.66
N THR A 117 0.96 -18.61 12.96
CA THR A 117 1.13 -17.67 11.86
C THR A 117 1.75 -16.36 12.34
N ALA A 118 1.28 -15.83 13.47
CA ALA A 118 1.83 -14.59 14.03
C ALA A 118 3.29 -14.76 14.45
N HIS A 119 3.63 -15.87 15.13
CA HIS A 119 5.02 -16.17 15.50
C HIS A 119 5.94 -16.34 14.29
N HIS A 120 5.43 -16.93 13.18
CA HIS A 120 6.18 -17.00 11.94
C HIS A 120 6.58 -15.62 11.42
N TYR A 121 5.63 -14.68 11.33
CA TYR A 121 5.92 -13.33 10.82
C TYR A 121 6.71 -12.47 11.82
N LEU A 122 6.49 -12.64 13.12
CA LEU A 122 7.31 -11.97 14.15
C LEU A 122 8.79 -12.38 14.02
N ARG A 123 9.09 -13.67 13.86
CA ARG A 123 10.45 -14.15 13.60
C ARG A 123 11.00 -13.61 12.29
N ARG A 124 10.23 -13.72 11.21
CA ARG A 124 10.64 -13.26 9.89
C ARG A 124 11.03 -11.78 9.86
N PHE A 125 10.37 -10.96 10.66
CA PHE A 125 10.59 -9.51 10.71
C PHE A 125 11.42 -9.07 11.92
N SER A 126 12.17 -9.99 12.55
CA SER A 126 13.06 -9.74 13.70
C SER A 126 12.34 -9.08 14.88
N LEU A 127 11.14 -9.59 15.21
CA LEU A 127 10.25 -9.13 16.27
C LEU A 127 9.86 -10.25 17.25
N GLU A 128 10.57 -11.36 17.25
CA GLU A 128 10.24 -12.54 18.07
C GLU A 128 10.12 -12.24 19.56
N ASN A 129 10.90 -11.28 20.06
CA ASN A 129 10.90 -10.88 21.46
C ASN A 129 9.88 -9.78 21.76
N ASP A 130 9.17 -9.26 20.76
CA ASP A 130 8.29 -8.10 20.88
C ASP A 130 6.80 -8.46 20.83
N GLY A 131 6.47 -9.74 20.63
CA GLY A 131 5.09 -10.19 20.44
C GLY A 131 4.13 -9.86 21.61
N HIS A 132 4.66 -9.79 22.83
CA HIS A 132 3.89 -9.48 24.04
C HIS A 132 3.72 -7.98 24.32
N LYS A 133 4.47 -7.11 23.60
CA LYS A 133 4.47 -5.66 23.83
C LYS A 133 3.24 -5.00 23.22
N TYR A 134 2.77 -3.95 23.87
CA TYR A 134 1.76 -3.03 23.32
C TYR A 134 2.40 -2.01 22.37
N PRO A 135 1.63 -1.42 21.42
CA PRO A 135 2.18 -0.44 20.48
C PRO A 135 2.95 0.71 21.14
N VAL A 136 2.53 1.17 22.30
CA VAL A 136 3.21 2.25 23.04
C VAL A 136 4.62 1.89 23.51
N GLU A 137 4.92 0.60 23.65
CA GLU A 137 6.21 0.07 24.10
C GLU A 137 7.18 -0.21 22.94
N LEU A 138 6.72 -0.01 21.70
CA LEU A 138 7.43 -0.34 20.47
C LEU A 138 7.95 0.92 19.78
N SER A 139 9.13 0.82 19.17
CA SER A 139 9.64 1.86 18.27
C SER A 139 8.75 2.05 17.04
N GLY A 140 8.89 3.18 16.34
CA GLY A 140 8.16 3.45 15.12
C GLY A 140 8.36 2.38 14.05
N GLY A 141 9.60 1.91 13.85
CA GLY A 141 9.92 0.84 12.92
C GLY A 141 9.35 -0.51 13.33
N GLN A 142 9.38 -0.87 14.64
CA GLN A 142 8.75 -2.08 15.14
C GLN A 142 7.24 -2.07 14.92
N GLN A 143 6.57 -0.95 15.22
CA GLN A 143 5.14 -0.80 14.94
C GLN A 143 4.82 -0.96 13.45
N GLN A 144 5.65 -0.39 12.57
CA GLN A 144 5.46 -0.51 11.12
C GLN A 144 5.62 -1.95 10.65
N ARG A 145 6.65 -2.65 11.12
CA ARG A 145 6.86 -4.08 10.80
C ARG A 145 5.71 -4.95 11.28
N ILE A 146 5.12 -4.66 12.46
CA ILE A 146 3.92 -5.36 12.95
C ILE A 146 2.70 -5.05 12.08
N ALA A 147 2.52 -3.81 11.64
CA ALA A 147 1.43 -3.44 10.73
C ALA A 147 1.53 -4.19 9.39
N ILE A 148 2.73 -4.33 8.85
CA ILE A 148 2.99 -5.13 7.65
C ILE A 148 2.77 -6.62 7.96
N ALA A 149 3.28 -7.15 9.08
CA ALA A 149 3.05 -8.53 9.49
C ALA A 149 1.55 -8.86 9.55
N ARG A 150 0.75 -8.00 10.15
CA ARG A 150 -0.72 -8.14 10.20
C ARG A 150 -1.33 -8.19 8.80
N ALA A 151 -0.88 -7.31 7.91
CA ALA A 151 -1.43 -7.22 6.56
C ALA A 151 -1.06 -8.44 5.68
N VAL A 152 0.14 -9.03 5.87
CA VAL A 152 0.58 -10.19 5.07
C VAL A 152 0.20 -11.53 5.69
N ALA A 153 -0.06 -11.59 7.00
CA ALA A 153 -0.46 -12.81 7.70
C ALA A 153 -1.72 -13.46 7.11
N VAL A 154 -2.63 -12.66 6.59
CA VAL A 154 -3.85 -13.11 5.92
C VAL A 154 -3.62 -13.66 4.50
N ARG A 155 -2.36 -13.67 4.02
CA ARG A 155 -1.95 -14.11 2.67
C ARG A 155 -2.74 -13.41 1.57
N PRO A 156 -2.68 -12.08 1.50
CA PRO A 156 -3.43 -11.31 0.51
C PRO A 156 -2.93 -11.60 -0.91
N ARG A 157 -3.79 -11.41 -1.91
CA ARG A 157 -3.38 -11.42 -3.33
C ARG A 157 -2.67 -10.12 -3.71
N LEU A 158 -3.01 -9.01 -3.05
CA LEU A 158 -2.47 -7.68 -3.29
C LEU A 158 -2.23 -6.99 -1.95
N LEU A 159 -1.01 -6.48 -1.75
CA LEU A 159 -0.64 -5.65 -0.61
C LEU A 159 -0.62 -4.18 -1.02
N LEU A 160 -1.36 -3.36 -0.29
CA LEU A 160 -1.41 -1.91 -0.47
C LEU A 160 -0.67 -1.22 0.69
N LEU A 161 0.28 -0.37 0.37
CA LEU A 161 1.15 0.31 1.31
C LEU A 161 1.03 1.82 1.11
N ASP A 162 0.45 2.51 2.08
CA ASP A 162 0.25 3.97 2.04
C ASP A 162 1.36 4.65 2.85
N GLU A 163 2.40 5.14 2.18
CA GLU A 163 3.57 5.81 2.75
C GLU A 163 4.18 5.07 3.97
N PRO A 164 4.59 3.80 3.82
CA PRO A 164 4.97 2.95 4.95
C PRO A 164 6.22 3.42 5.71
N THR A 165 6.96 4.40 5.19
CA THR A 165 8.20 4.91 5.77
C THR A 165 8.13 6.36 6.24
N SER A 166 6.99 7.05 6.06
CA SER A 166 6.86 8.52 6.23
C SER A 166 7.15 9.06 7.63
N ALA A 167 7.26 8.21 8.66
CA ALA A 167 7.51 8.62 10.05
C ALA A 167 8.67 7.82 10.68
N LEU A 168 9.62 7.41 9.85
CA LEU A 168 10.79 6.63 10.25
C LEU A 168 12.07 7.41 9.96
N ASP A 169 13.10 7.16 10.76
CA ASP A 169 14.45 7.61 10.44
C ASP A 169 15.03 6.82 9.25
N PRO A 170 16.15 7.26 8.65
CA PRO A 170 16.71 6.62 7.46
C PRO A 170 17.09 5.15 7.63
N GLU A 171 17.56 4.74 8.81
CA GLU A 171 17.97 3.36 9.09
C GLU A 171 16.74 2.45 9.13
N LEU A 172 15.72 2.82 9.89
CA LEU A 172 14.45 2.09 9.95
C LEU A 172 13.69 2.11 8.63
N THR A 173 13.83 3.19 7.85
CA THR A 173 13.30 3.26 6.48
C THR A 173 13.90 2.17 5.60
N ALA A 174 15.23 2.02 5.62
CA ALA A 174 15.92 0.99 4.84
C ALA A 174 15.44 -0.43 5.22
N GLU A 175 15.35 -0.73 6.52
CA GLU A 175 14.85 -2.03 6.99
C GLU A 175 13.43 -2.36 6.49
N VAL A 176 12.52 -1.37 6.52
CA VAL A 176 11.13 -1.55 6.06
C VAL A 176 11.10 -1.74 4.54
N LEU A 177 11.90 -0.99 3.79
CA LEU A 177 11.97 -1.13 2.33
C LEU A 177 12.56 -2.47 1.90
N ASP A 178 13.60 -2.95 2.58
CA ASP A 178 14.19 -4.28 2.33
C ASP A 178 13.15 -5.38 2.58
N MET A 179 12.39 -5.28 3.66
CA MET A 179 11.30 -6.21 3.95
C MET A 179 10.21 -6.21 2.86
N ILE A 180 9.84 -5.04 2.33
CA ILE A 180 8.90 -4.92 1.21
C ILE A 180 9.48 -5.56 -0.06
N ALA A 181 10.77 -5.38 -0.34
CA ALA A 181 11.45 -6.01 -1.46
C ALA A 181 11.47 -7.54 -1.34
N GLU A 182 11.70 -8.08 -0.14
CA GLU A 182 11.61 -9.52 0.13
C GLU A 182 10.19 -10.07 -0.12
N LEU A 183 9.15 -9.37 0.35
CA LEU A 183 7.77 -9.78 0.11
C LEU A 183 7.44 -9.81 -1.40
N LYS A 184 7.97 -8.85 -2.18
CA LYS A 184 7.87 -8.87 -3.64
C LYS A 184 8.60 -10.09 -4.23
N ALA A 185 9.82 -10.38 -3.77
CA ALA A 185 10.60 -11.52 -4.24
C ALA A 185 9.90 -12.87 -3.98
N ASP A 186 9.12 -12.96 -2.90
CA ASP A 186 8.24 -14.11 -2.62
C ASP A 186 7.01 -14.22 -3.55
N GLY A 187 6.87 -13.31 -4.50
CA GLY A 187 5.78 -13.32 -5.47
C GLY A 187 4.53 -12.52 -5.06
N LEU A 188 4.58 -11.78 -3.94
CA LEU A 188 3.46 -10.93 -3.54
C LEU A 188 3.35 -9.74 -4.50
N HIS A 189 2.13 -9.48 -4.97
CA HIS A 189 1.83 -8.25 -5.72
C HIS A 189 1.62 -7.09 -4.75
N LEU A 190 2.16 -5.93 -5.09
CA LEU A 190 2.02 -4.75 -4.22
C LEU A 190 1.78 -3.44 -4.99
N ILE A 191 1.06 -2.53 -4.36
CA ILE A 191 0.98 -1.13 -4.77
C ILE A 191 1.49 -0.29 -3.60
N LEU A 192 2.46 0.56 -3.87
CA LEU A 192 3.15 1.37 -2.89
C LEU A 192 2.98 2.86 -3.21
N VAL A 193 2.37 3.63 -2.31
CA VAL A 193 2.51 5.09 -2.30
C VAL A 193 3.77 5.42 -1.52
N THR A 194 4.70 6.15 -2.15
CA THR A 194 5.99 6.45 -1.52
C THR A 194 6.59 7.76 -2.02
N HIS A 195 7.43 8.36 -1.18
CA HIS A 195 8.35 9.45 -1.52
C HIS A 195 9.79 8.95 -1.69
N GLU A 196 10.04 7.65 -1.51
CA GLU A 196 11.35 6.99 -1.69
C GLU A 196 11.59 6.66 -3.17
N MET A 197 11.99 7.68 -3.96
CA MET A 197 12.13 7.53 -5.42
C MET A 197 13.16 6.48 -5.81
N GLY A 198 14.27 6.40 -5.05
CA GLY A 198 15.30 5.37 -5.28
C GLY A 198 14.76 3.95 -5.11
N PHE A 199 13.87 3.72 -4.15
CA PHE A 199 13.22 2.43 -3.96
C PHE A 199 12.18 2.18 -5.06
N ALA A 200 11.33 3.16 -5.37
CA ALA A 200 10.35 3.06 -6.44
C ALA A 200 11.00 2.68 -7.77
N HIS A 201 12.12 3.30 -8.11
CA HIS A 201 12.87 2.99 -9.33
C HIS A 201 13.44 1.57 -9.34
N ARG A 202 14.12 1.13 -8.24
CA ARG A 202 14.80 -0.18 -8.21
C ARG A 202 13.85 -1.35 -7.96
N SER A 203 12.76 -1.14 -7.24
CA SER A 203 11.94 -2.23 -6.71
C SER A 203 10.55 -2.34 -7.34
N CYS A 204 10.09 -1.31 -8.06
CA CYS A 204 8.81 -1.37 -8.76
C CYS A 204 9.02 -1.55 -10.27
N ASP A 205 8.16 -2.33 -10.89
CA ASP A 205 8.19 -2.57 -12.34
C ASP A 205 7.34 -1.54 -13.10
N GLN A 206 6.32 -0.97 -12.44
CA GLN A 206 5.49 0.08 -12.98
C GLN A 206 5.43 1.28 -12.05
N VAL A 207 5.26 2.47 -12.61
CA VAL A 207 5.05 3.71 -11.88
C VAL A 207 3.84 4.44 -12.46
N LEU A 208 3.02 4.97 -11.55
CA LEU A 208 1.94 5.91 -11.86
C LEU A 208 2.24 7.23 -11.17
N PHE A 209 2.44 8.29 -11.96
CA PHE A 209 2.52 9.66 -11.47
C PHE A 209 1.13 10.26 -11.41
N LEU A 210 0.68 10.57 -10.19
CA LEU A 210 -0.64 11.10 -9.88
C LEU A 210 -0.52 12.55 -9.39
N ALA A 211 -1.14 13.47 -10.08
CA ALA A 211 -1.23 14.87 -9.69
C ALA A 211 -2.65 15.40 -9.93
N ASP A 212 -3.15 16.22 -9.01
CA ASP A 212 -4.48 16.84 -9.06
C ASP A 212 -5.62 15.83 -9.34
N GLY A 213 -5.51 14.65 -8.75
CA GLY A 213 -6.52 13.57 -8.90
C GLY A 213 -6.47 12.83 -10.24
N ARG A 214 -5.50 13.11 -11.11
CA ARG A 214 -5.39 12.55 -12.47
C ARG A 214 -4.12 11.71 -12.65
N ALA A 215 -4.21 10.68 -13.46
CA ALA A 215 -3.06 9.93 -13.94
C ALA A 215 -2.35 10.77 -15.03
N VAL A 216 -1.29 11.50 -14.66
CA VAL A 216 -0.59 12.40 -15.57
C VAL A 216 0.39 11.64 -16.45
N GLU A 217 1.17 10.73 -15.86
CA GLU A 217 2.12 9.91 -16.60
C GLU A 217 2.25 8.54 -15.94
N SER A 218 2.45 7.50 -16.75
CA SER A 218 2.63 6.15 -16.25
C SER A 218 3.47 5.29 -17.19
N GLY A 219 4.08 4.24 -16.64
CA GLY A 219 4.86 3.30 -17.44
C GLY A 219 5.88 2.52 -16.63
N PRO A 220 6.76 1.76 -17.32
CA PRO A 220 7.87 1.06 -16.68
C PRO A 220 8.74 2.03 -15.87
N ALA A 221 9.16 1.61 -14.67
CA ALA A 221 9.91 2.45 -13.73
C ALA A 221 11.18 3.02 -14.39
N ASP A 222 12.00 2.17 -15.02
CA ASP A 222 13.24 2.58 -15.67
C ASP A 222 13.02 3.70 -16.69
N ARG A 223 11.97 3.59 -17.52
CA ARG A 223 11.64 4.61 -18.51
C ARG A 223 11.22 5.92 -17.85
N LEU A 224 10.33 5.84 -16.89
CA LEU A 224 9.69 7.01 -16.29
C LEU A 224 10.68 7.86 -15.48
N PHE A 225 11.64 7.22 -14.79
CA PHE A 225 12.69 7.90 -14.06
C PHE A 225 13.82 8.42 -14.96
N ALA A 226 14.18 7.68 -16.04
CA ALA A 226 15.25 8.11 -16.94
C ALA A 226 14.78 9.14 -17.98
N HIS A 227 13.55 9.04 -18.45
CA HIS A 227 12.99 9.85 -19.55
C HIS A 227 11.55 10.28 -19.26
N PRO A 228 11.32 11.11 -18.23
CA PRO A 228 9.99 11.68 -17.99
C PRO A 228 9.55 12.52 -19.18
N GLU A 229 8.30 12.37 -19.62
CA GLU A 229 7.77 13.06 -20.81
C GLU A 229 7.06 14.36 -20.42
N THR A 230 6.22 14.31 -19.36
CA THR A 230 5.40 15.45 -18.95
C THR A 230 6.20 16.49 -18.17
N PRO A 231 5.90 17.81 -18.38
CA PRO A 231 6.54 18.87 -17.60
C PRO A 231 6.31 18.72 -16.09
N GLU A 232 5.14 18.23 -15.70
CA GLU A 232 4.75 18.03 -14.31
C GLU A 232 5.63 16.97 -13.61
N LEU A 233 5.86 15.83 -14.27
CA LEU A 233 6.72 14.79 -13.72
C LEU A 233 8.18 15.26 -13.68
N LYS A 234 8.68 15.93 -14.73
CA LYS A 234 10.04 16.50 -14.73
C LYS A 234 10.23 17.43 -13.54
N ALA A 235 9.35 18.41 -13.37
CA ALA A 235 9.43 19.36 -12.27
C ALA A 235 9.30 18.69 -10.89
N PHE A 236 8.53 17.61 -10.79
CA PHE A 236 8.40 16.82 -9.55
C PHE A 236 9.70 16.08 -9.23
N LEU A 237 10.31 15.41 -10.20
CA LEU A 237 11.56 14.66 -10.00
C LEU A 237 12.73 15.60 -9.73
N ASP A 238 12.85 16.72 -10.43
CA ASP A 238 13.90 17.71 -10.23
C ASP A 238 13.89 18.24 -8.80
N LYS A 239 12.70 18.60 -8.28
CA LYS A 239 12.57 19.05 -6.88
C LYS A 239 13.08 18.00 -5.86
N ILE A 240 12.78 16.72 -6.09
CA ILE A 240 13.19 15.66 -5.14
C ILE A 240 14.70 15.41 -5.24
N LEU A 241 15.28 15.45 -6.45
CA LEU A 241 16.71 15.24 -6.66
C LEU A 241 17.54 16.40 -6.11
N GLU A 242 17.06 17.64 -6.18
CA GLU A 242 17.73 18.80 -5.57
C GLU A 242 17.84 18.72 -4.03
N TRP A 243 16.93 17.99 -3.36
CA TRP A 243 16.92 17.82 -1.91
C TRP A 243 17.68 16.55 -1.44
N SER A 244 18.16 15.74 -2.37
CA SER A 244 18.86 14.46 -2.10
C SER A 244 20.39 14.56 -2.21
N VAL A 245 20.95 15.79 -2.34
CA VAL A 245 22.40 16.08 -2.43
C VAL A 245 22.93 16.65 -1.14
#